data_0582c9a11527bf481ab8f4e92a81a6d3
#
_entry.id   0582c9a11527bf481ab8f4e92a81a6d3
#
_cell.length_a   1.000
_cell.length_b   1.000
_cell.length_c   1.000
_cell.angle_alpha   90.00
_cell.angle_beta   90.00
_cell.angle_gamma   90.00
#
_symmetry.space_group_name_H-M   'P 1'
#
loop_
_entity.id
_entity.type
_entity.pdbx_description
1 polymer ?
#
loop_
_entity_poly.entity_id
_entity_poly.type
_entity_poly.pdbx_seq_one_letter_code
_entity_poly.pdbx_strand_id
1 'polypeptide(L)'
;MELKYDIYTLNNAQGIGEKRQYVRLIQHEPLTAKELQEKIETRCSLTKGDVAAVLSELHDICVEEFSLGRRFYIPEIGYFSLSASLDMPKDNPDKKITGMEVSITGINFRPEAKLLEQVQRNTHFVRSKYTSQSTQYTEEKLLAKIKEYLQENRYITTRILRILFGLTPYMAQKW
;
A
#
# COMPACT_ATOMS: atom_id res chain seq x y z
N MET A 1 18.37 -4.90 6.38
CA MET A 1 17.09 -4.55 7.05
C MET A 1 16.15 -5.75 6.97
N GLU A 2 15.34 -6.01 8.01
CA GLU A 2 14.37 -7.12 8.00
C GLU A 2 13.03 -6.67 7.43
N LEU A 3 12.54 -7.36 6.42
CA LEU A 3 11.21 -7.18 5.85
C LEU A 3 10.34 -8.37 6.22
N LYS A 4 9.30 -8.13 7.00
CA LYS A 4 8.41 -9.17 7.47
C LYS A 4 7.41 -9.56 6.40
N TYR A 5 7.19 -10.85 6.22
CA TYR A 5 6.20 -11.41 5.29
C TYR A 5 5.37 -12.50 5.93
N ASP A 6 4.23 -12.79 5.31
CA ASP A 6 3.41 -13.96 5.63
C ASP A 6 2.97 -14.68 4.34
N ILE A 7 2.61 -15.94 4.46
CA ILE A 7 2.18 -16.79 3.34
C ILE A 7 0.69 -17.06 3.47
N TYR A 8 -0.04 -16.73 2.42
CA TYR A 8 -1.48 -16.97 2.32
C TYR A 8 -1.76 -18.10 1.34
N THR A 9 -2.75 -18.90 1.67
CA THR A 9 -3.25 -19.96 0.80
C THR A 9 -4.65 -19.57 0.34
N LEU A 10 -4.85 -19.46 -0.97
CA LEU A 10 -6.17 -19.32 -1.56
C LEU A 10 -6.74 -20.69 -1.84
N ASN A 11 -7.88 -20.99 -1.22
CA ASN A 11 -8.70 -22.13 -1.60
C ASN A 11 -9.61 -21.66 -2.74
N ASN A 12 -9.57 -22.34 -3.90
CA ASN A 12 -10.52 -22.06 -4.98
C ASN A 12 -11.95 -22.33 -4.45
N ALA A 13 -12.83 -21.36 -4.61
CA ALA A 13 -14.23 -21.45 -4.18
C ALA A 13 -15.01 -22.60 -4.85
N GLN A 14 -14.49 -23.14 -5.96
CA GLN A 14 -15.10 -24.24 -6.72
C GLN A 14 -14.53 -25.64 -6.38
N GLY A 15 -13.64 -25.75 -5.40
CA GLY A 15 -13.15 -27.07 -4.91
C GLY A 15 -12.30 -27.90 -5.89
N ILE A 16 -12.08 -27.43 -7.09
CA ILE A 16 -11.31 -28.10 -8.14
C ILE A 16 -10.08 -27.25 -8.46
N GLY A 17 -8.93 -27.61 -7.89
CA GLY A 17 -7.69 -26.94 -8.26
C GLY A 17 -6.64 -26.91 -7.15
N GLU A 18 -5.40 -26.70 -7.55
CA GLU A 18 -4.25 -26.58 -6.66
C GLU A 18 -4.39 -25.39 -5.71
N LYS A 19 -4.06 -25.61 -4.45
CA LYS A 19 -3.93 -24.54 -3.46
C LYS A 19 -2.83 -23.58 -3.91
N ARG A 20 -3.18 -22.36 -4.27
CA ARG A 20 -2.19 -21.33 -4.63
C ARG A 20 -1.72 -20.60 -3.38
N GLN A 21 -0.41 -20.59 -3.18
CA GLN A 21 0.21 -19.81 -2.12
C GLN A 21 0.75 -18.50 -2.70
N TYR A 22 0.58 -17.40 -1.96
CA TYR A 22 1.17 -16.12 -2.30
C TYR A 22 1.77 -15.45 -1.05
N VAL A 23 2.79 -14.67 -1.28
CA VAL A 23 3.49 -13.92 -0.24
C VAL A 23 2.84 -12.55 -0.09
N ARG A 24 2.59 -12.14 1.14
CA ARG A 24 2.16 -10.79 1.49
C ARG A 24 3.18 -10.15 2.40
N LEU A 25 3.68 -8.99 1.99
CA LEU A 25 4.57 -8.20 2.83
C LEU A 25 3.76 -7.49 3.93
N ILE A 26 4.31 -7.46 5.13
CA ILE A 26 3.73 -6.71 6.24
C ILE A 26 4.25 -5.28 6.11
N GLN A 27 3.38 -4.40 5.65
CA GLN A 27 3.69 -2.99 5.49
C GLN A 27 3.50 -2.25 6.82
N HIS A 28 4.43 -1.36 7.12
CA HIS A 28 4.31 -0.38 8.18
C HIS A 28 3.51 0.85 7.70
N GLU A 29 3.26 1.76 8.61
CA GLU A 29 2.64 3.04 8.27
C GLU A 29 3.53 3.81 7.29
N PRO A 30 2.95 4.53 6.32
CA PRO A 30 3.72 5.31 5.37
C PRO A 30 4.50 6.42 6.09
N LEU A 31 5.65 6.77 5.54
CA LEU A 31 6.44 7.89 6.00
C LEU A 31 5.63 9.19 5.84
N THR A 32 5.52 9.97 6.90
CA THR A 32 4.83 11.26 6.85
C THR A 32 5.70 12.34 6.17
N ALA A 33 5.07 13.39 5.67
CA ALA A 33 5.79 14.51 5.05
C ALA A 33 6.81 15.14 6.03
N LYS A 34 6.44 15.27 7.31
CA LYS A 34 7.33 15.79 8.36
C LYS A 34 8.56 14.90 8.56
N GLU A 35 8.36 13.59 8.67
CA GLU A 35 9.46 12.64 8.84
C GLU A 35 10.37 12.61 7.60
N LEU A 36 9.81 12.76 6.39
CA LEU A 36 10.60 12.87 5.17
C LEU A 36 11.49 14.12 5.20
N GLN A 37 10.93 15.28 5.54
CA GLN A 37 11.67 16.53 5.65
C GLN A 37 12.80 16.43 6.70
N GLU A 38 12.51 15.89 7.89
CA GLU A 38 13.50 15.66 8.93
C GLU A 38 14.63 14.72 8.50
N LYS A 39 14.31 13.64 7.81
CA LYS A 39 15.33 12.71 7.28
C LYS A 39 16.23 13.36 6.23
N ILE A 40 15.70 14.24 5.39
CA ILE A 40 16.50 14.94 4.38
C ILE A 40 17.36 15.99 5.06
N GLU A 41 16.79 16.83 5.94
CA GLU A 41 17.53 17.86 6.71
C GLU A 41 18.72 17.25 7.47
N THR A 42 18.57 16.07 8.07
CA THR A 42 19.66 15.41 8.82
C THR A 42 20.75 14.83 7.93
N ARG A 43 20.54 14.71 6.63
CA ARG A 43 21.47 14.07 5.68
C ARG A 43 22.13 15.04 4.69
N CYS A 44 21.62 16.25 4.60
CA CYS A 44 22.13 17.29 3.70
C CYS A 44 21.98 18.68 4.37
N SER A 45 22.47 19.72 3.68
CA SER A 45 22.42 21.10 4.18
C SER A 45 21.09 21.83 3.93
N LEU A 46 20.09 21.15 3.40
CA LEU A 46 18.77 21.73 3.14
C LEU A 46 17.98 21.87 4.44
N THR A 47 17.29 22.98 4.61
CA THR A 47 16.33 23.16 5.70
C THR A 47 15.00 22.46 5.36
N LYS A 48 14.15 22.23 6.37
CA LYS A 48 12.78 21.70 6.17
C LYS A 48 11.98 22.57 5.18
N GLY A 49 12.17 23.88 5.22
CA GLY A 49 11.53 24.80 4.29
C GLY A 49 11.98 24.62 2.85
N ASP A 50 13.28 24.45 2.63
CA ASP A 50 13.81 24.17 1.30
C ASP A 50 13.29 22.85 0.74
N VAL A 51 13.24 21.81 1.57
CA VAL A 51 12.68 20.51 1.20
C VAL A 51 11.21 20.62 0.83
N ALA A 52 10.42 21.38 1.61
CA ALA A 52 9.00 21.61 1.30
C ALA A 52 8.82 22.35 -0.04
N ALA A 53 9.63 23.37 -0.30
CA ALA A 53 9.62 24.10 -1.57
C ALA A 53 9.96 23.19 -2.75
N VAL A 54 11.02 22.41 -2.67
CA VAL A 54 11.42 21.46 -3.72
C VAL A 54 10.32 20.44 -4.00
N LEU A 55 9.67 19.89 -2.96
CA LEU A 55 8.57 18.93 -3.14
C LEU A 55 7.33 19.58 -3.78
N SER A 56 7.04 20.85 -3.47
CA SER A 56 5.96 21.61 -4.12
C SER A 56 6.24 21.84 -5.59
N GLU A 57 7.43 22.31 -5.94
CA GLU A 57 7.84 22.51 -7.34
C GLU A 57 7.84 21.19 -8.13
N LEU A 58 8.30 20.11 -7.50
CA LEU A 58 8.28 18.79 -8.12
C LEU A 58 6.86 18.33 -8.44
N HIS A 59 5.91 18.61 -7.54
CA HIS A 59 4.48 18.33 -7.78
C HIS A 59 3.97 19.14 -8.99
N ASP A 60 4.25 20.43 -9.04
CA ASP A 60 3.73 21.32 -10.08
C ASP A 60 4.30 20.97 -11.46
N ILE A 61 5.60 20.67 -11.54
CA ILE A 61 6.23 20.15 -12.75
C ILE A 61 5.61 18.81 -13.17
N CYS A 62 5.33 17.92 -12.21
CA CYS A 62 4.69 16.64 -12.48
C CYS A 62 3.30 16.83 -13.11
N VAL A 63 2.49 17.74 -12.58
CA VAL A 63 1.16 18.06 -13.13
C VAL A 63 1.29 18.64 -14.54
N GLU A 64 2.24 19.55 -14.77
CA GLU A 64 2.49 20.14 -16.09
C GLU A 64 2.86 19.08 -17.13
N GLU A 65 3.86 18.24 -16.83
CA GLU A 65 4.33 17.22 -17.75
C GLU A 65 3.26 16.18 -18.07
N PHE A 66 2.46 15.78 -17.09
CA PHE A 66 1.33 14.88 -17.33
C PHE A 66 0.24 15.53 -18.17
N SER A 67 -0.04 16.82 -17.98
CA SER A 67 -1.02 17.56 -18.79
C SER A 67 -0.59 17.68 -20.27
N LEU A 68 0.72 17.66 -20.52
CA LEU A 68 1.30 17.61 -21.86
C LEU A 68 1.40 16.17 -22.44
N GLY A 69 0.90 15.17 -21.70
CA GLY A 69 0.97 13.76 -22.11
C GLY A 69 2.36 13.14 -22.01
N ARG A 70 3.28 13.78 -21.31
CA ARG A 70 4.65 13.29 -21.15
C ARG A 70 4.77 12.36 -19.95
N ARG A 71 5.77 11.47 -20.00
CA ARG A 71 6.19 10.69 -18.84
C ARG A 71 7.05 11.56 -17.95
N PHE A 72 6.82 11.48 -16.64
CA PHE A 72 7.62 12.18 -15.66
C PHE A 72 8.71 11.25 -15.11
N TYR A 73 9.96 11.72 -15.13
CA TYR A 73 11.11 10.96 -14.67
C TYR A 73 11.78 11.65 -13.50
N ILE A 74 11.93 10.93 -12.40
CA ILE A 74 12.75 11.36 -11.26
C ILE A 74 14.03 10.51 -11.26
N PRO A 75 15.21 11.14 -11.45
CA PRO A 75 16.48 10.44 -11.43
C PRO A 75 16.67 9.57 -10.19
N GLU A 76 17.20 8.37 -10.36
CA GLU A 76 17.44 7.35 -9.34
C GLU A 76 16.17 6.75 -8.67
N ILE A 77 14.98 7.29 -8.95
CA ILE A 77 13.70 6.79 -8.43
C ILE A 77 12.97 6.01 -9.51
N GLY A 78 12.63 6.65 -10.64
CA GLY A 78 11.92 5.96 -11.71
C GLY A 78 11.02 6.86 -12.55
N TYR A 79 10.18 6.21 -13.32
CA TYR A 79 9.28 6.81 -14.31
C TYR A 79 7.83 6.73 -13.83
N PHE A 80 7.13 7.83 -14.06
CA PHE A 80 5.70 7.92 -13.83
C PHE A 80 4.99 8.15 -15.16
N SER A 81 3.83 7.53 -15.36
CA SER A 81 3.02 7.67 -16.57
C SER A 81 1.54 7.59 -16.23
N LEU A 82 0.72 8.32 -16.99
CA LEU A 82 -0.71 8.25 -16.85
C LEU A 82 -1.27 6.92 -17.37
N SER A 83 -2.35 6.47 -16.78
CA SER A 83 -3.26 5.46 -17.31
C SER A 83 -4.64 6.07 -17.53
N ALA A 84 -5.30 5.64 -18.60
CA ALA A 84 -6.63 6.09 -18.95
C ALA A 84 -7.52 4.91 -19.30
N SER A 85 -8.82 5.07 -19.17
CA SER A 85 -9.84 4.12 -19.60
C SER A 85 -10.94 4.82 -20.37
N LEU A 86 -11.73 4.01 -21.08
CA LEU A 86 -12.93 4.43 -21.76
C LEU A 86 -14.14 4.20 -20.85
N ASP A 87 -14.88 5.27 -20.57
CA ASP A 87 -16.17 5.22 -19.88
C ASP A 87 -17.30 5.08 -20.91
N MET A 88 -17.39 3.88 -21.53
CA MET A 88 -18.41 3.59 -22.54
C MET A 88 -19.73 3.19 -21.87
N PRO A 89 -20.88 3.80 -22.26
CA PRO A 89 -22.17 3.29 -21.90
C PRO A 89 -22.34 1.88 -22.50
N LYS A 90 -22.71 0.91 -21.69
CA LYS A 90 -22.91 -0.50 -22.11
C LYS A 90 -23.96 -0.68 -23.21
N ASP A 91 -24.84 0.30 -23.37
CA ASP A 91 -26.03 0.22 -24.20
C ASP A 91 -25.82 0.69 -25.66
N ASN A 92 -24.65 1.22 -25.99
CA ASN A 92 -24.40 1.69 -27.37
C ASN A 92 -22.94 1.46 -27.80
N PRO A 93 -22.61 0.24 -28.26
CA PRO A 93 -21.23 -0.12 -28.65
C PRO A 93 -20.76 0.58 -29.95
N ASP A 94 -21.68 1.11 -30.78
CA ASP A 94 -21.35 1.77 -32.05
C ASP A 94 -21.20 3.29 -31.93
N LYS A 95 -21.30 3.82 -30.72
CA LYS A 95 -21.10 5.25 -30.46
C LYS A 95 -19.67 5.66 -30.80
N LYS A 96 -19.53 6.72 -31.61
CA LYS A 96 -18.21 7.32 -31.88
C LYS A 96 -17.58 7.83 -30.58
N ILE A 97 -16.39 7.30 -30.28
CA ILE A 97 -15.62 7.68 -29.10
C ILE A 97 -15.09 9.11 -29.29
N THR A 98 -15.33 9.96 -28.32
CA THR A 98 -14.80 11.32 -28.23
C THR A 98 -13.93 11.47 -26.97
N GLY A 99 -13.26 12.58 -26.79
CA GLY A 99 -12.46 12.82 -25.57
C GLY A 99 -13.28 12.88 -24.29
N MET A 100 -14.61 13.00 -24.39
CA MET A 100 -15.51 13.03 -23.21
C MET A 100 -15.69 11.64 -22.58
N GLU A 101 -15.46 10.57 -23.34
CA GLU A 101 -15.53 9.21 -22.86
C GLU A 101 -14.17 8.69 -22.34
N VAL A 102 -13.12 9.52 -22.34
CA VAL A 102 -11.80 9.16 -21.85
C VAL A 102 -11.59 9.77 -20.47
N SER A 103 -11.30 8.92 -19.48
CA SER A 103 -10.97 9.34 -18.11
C SER A 103 -9.59 8.87 -17.69
N ILE A 104 -8.87 9.69 -16.92
CA ILE A 104 -7.60 9.31 -16.29
C ILE A 104 -7.93 8.43 -15.08
N THR A 105 -7.41 7.21 -15.07
CA THR A 105 -7.67 6.22 -14.02
C THR A 105 -6.59 6.15 -12.96
N GLY A 106 -5.39 6.68 -13.25
CA GLY A 106 -4.32 6.69 -12.27
C GLY A 106 -2.96 7.05 -12.84
N ILE A 107 -1.96 6.96 -11.98
CA ILE A 107 -0.55 7.15 -12.31
C ILE A 107 0.17 5.83 -12.05
N ASN A 108 0.82 5.30 -13.07
CA ASN A 108 1.67 4.12 -12.98
C ASN A 108 3.09 4.54 -12.62
N PHE A 109 3.72 3.78 -11.74
CA PHE A 109 5.11 3.95 -11.36
C PHE A 109 5.96 2.77 -11.83
N ARG A 110 7.09 3.06 -12.49
CA ARG A 110 8.10 2.08 -12.87
C ARG A 110 9.43 2.48 -12.24
N PRO A 111 9.92 1.74 -11.24
CA PRO A 111 11.18 2.05 -10.58
C PRO A 111 12.36 1.91 -11.53
N GLU A 112 13.44 2.66 -11.27
CA GLU A 112 14.72 2.36 -11.86
C GLU A 112 15.24 1.01 -11.40
N ALA A 113 15.92 0.30 -12.31
CA ALA A 113 16.51 -1.01 -12.00
C ALA A 113 17.47 -0.94 -10.80
N LYS A 114 18.29 0.11 -10.75
CA LYS A 114 19.26 0.37 -9.66
C LYS A 114 18.56 0.50 -8.30
N LEU A 115 17.42 1.20 -8.23
CA LEU A 115 16.67 1.33 -7.00
C LEU A 115 16.17 -0.03 -6.50
N LEU A 116 15.56 -0.81 -7.39
CA LEU A 116 15.06 -2.14 -7.05
C LEU A 116 16.18 -3.07 -6.59
N GLU A 117 17.30 -3.07 -7.29
CA GLU A 117 18.49 -3.87 -6.95
C GLU A 117 19.05 -3.50 -5.58
N GLN A 118 19.16 -2.21 -5.27
CA GLN A 118 19.61 -1.75 -3.95
C GLN A 118 18.67 -2.16 -2.83
N VAL A 119 17.36 -2.07 -3.05
CA VAL A 119 16.36 -2.55 -2.07
C VAL A 119 16.52 -4.05 -1.85
N GLN A 120 16.66 -4.85 -2.91
CA GLN A 120 16.83 -6.30 -2.82
C GLN A 120 18.10 -6.67 -2.05
N ARG A 121 19.23 -6.02 -2.32
CA ARG A 121 20.51 -6.26 -1.63
C ARG A 121 20.47 -5.92 -0.14
N ASN A 122 19.71 -4.89 0.23
CA ASN A 122 19.63 -4.40 1.61
C ASN A 122 18.51 -5.03 2.43
N THR A 123 17.73 -5.93 1.85
CA THR A 123 16.54 -6.50 2.48
C THR A 123 16.70 -8.00 2.71
N HIS A 124 16.43 -8.43 3.95
CA HIS A 124 16.32 -9.84 4.32
C HIS A 124 14.88 -10.15 4.71
N PHE A 125 14.31 -11.20 4.13
CA PHE A 125 12.95 -11.60 4.40
C PHE A 125 12.87 -12.45 5.67
N VAL A 126 12.02 -12.03 6.61
CA VAL A 126 11.78 -12.75 7.86
C VAL A 126 10.29 -13.08 7.95
N ARG A 127 9.96 -14.36 8.16
CA ARG A 127 8.57 -14.75 8.32
C ARG A 127 8.00 -14.15 9.60
N SER A 128 6.82 -13.55 9.50
CA SER A 128 6.14 -13.02 10.67
C SER A 128 5.74 -14.15 11.63
N LYS A 129 5.90 -13.90 12.92
CA LYS A 129 5.38 -14.81 13.96
C LYS A 129 3.86 -14.70 14.10
N TYR A 130 3.27 -13.62 13.59
CA TYR A 130 1.83 -13.36 13.63
C TYR A 130 1.24 -13.72 12.27
N THR A 131 0.47 -14.78 12.22
CA THR A 131 -0.30 -15.13 11.03
C THR A 131 -1.40 -14.10 10.86
N SER A 132 -1.40 -13.42 9.73
CA SER A 132 -2.48 -12.49 9.35
C SER A 132 -3.67 -13.22 8.69
N GLN A 133 -3.78 -14.53 8.86
CA GLN A 133 -4.99 -15.26 8.49
C GLN A 133 -6.11 -14.81 9.40
N SER A 134 -7.22 -14.35 8.79
CA SER A 134 -8.41 -14.03 9.55
C SER A 134 -8.88 -15.28 10.30
N THR A 135 -8.75 -15.22 11.61
CA THR A 135 -9.24 -16.31 12.47
C THR A 135 -10.74 -16.13 12.61
N GLN A 136 -11.50 -17.11 12.21
CA GLN A 136 -12.93 -17.14 12.48
C GLN A 136 -13.13 -17.55 13.95
N TYR A 137 -13.51 -16.59 14.76
CA TYR A 137 -13.94 -16.83 16.14
C TYR A 137 -15.45 -16.95 16.20
N THR A 138 -15.94 -17.83 17.05
CA THR A 138 -17.29 -17.67 17.58
C THR A 138 -17.30 -16.45 18.52
N GLU A 139 -18.43 -15.78 18.63
CA GLU A 139 -18.58 -14.57 19.46
C GLU A 139 -18.10 -14.80 20.89
N GLU A 140 -18.47 -15.91 21.51
CA GLU A 140 -18.07 -16.31 22.85
C GLU A 140 -16.55 -16.48 23.01
N LYS A 141 -15.89 -17.15 22.05
CA LYS A 141 -14.43 -17.34 22.07
C LYS A 141 -13.68 -16.03 21.92
N LEU A 142 -14.18 -15.13 21.08
CA LEU A 142 -13.55 -13.83 20.90
C LEU A 142 -13.68 -12.97 22.15
N LEU A 143 -14.87 -12.93 22.74
CA LEU A 143 -15.12 -12.22 24.02
C LEU A 143 -14.25 -12.76 25.15
N ALA A 144 -14.09 -14.06 25.26
CA ALA A 144 -13.22 -14.66 26.27
C ALA A 144 -11.76 -14.20 26.11
N LYS A 145 -11.23 -14.23 24.90
CA LYS A 145 -9.87 -13.75 24.61
C LYS A 145 -9.69 -12.25 24.82
N ILE A 146 -10.69 -11.44 24.47
CA ILE A 146 -10.66 -10.00 24.73
C ILE A 146 -10.63 -9.73 26.24
N LYS A 147 -11.46 -10.44 27.01
CA LYS A 147 -11.46 -10.33 28.48
C LYS A 147 -10.11 -10.72 29.10
N GLU A 148 -9.52 -11.82 28.63
CA GLU A 148 -8.19 -12.28 29.06
C GLU A 148 -7.14 -11.20 28.78
N TYR A 149 -7.13 -10.63 27.58
CA TYR A 149 -6.21 -9.56 27.20
C TYR A 149 -6.38 -8.31 28.07
N LEU A 150 -7.64 -7.92 28.40
CA LEU A 150 -7.94 -6.76 29.20
C LEU A 150 -7.63 -6.93 30.71
N GLN A 151 -7.38 -8.16 31.19
CA GLN A 151 -6.87 -8.38 32.55
C GLN A 151 -5.45 -7.84 32.73
N GLU A 152 -4.64 -7.92 31.67
CA GLU A 152 -3.24 -7.47 31.68
C GLU A 152 -3.07 -6.07 31.06
N ASN A 153 -4.02 -5.62 30.25
CA ASN A 153 -3.94 -4.39 29.46
C ASN A 153 -5.15 -3.49 29.71
N ARG A 154 -4.91 -2.19 29.85
CA ARG A 154 -5.99 -1.23 30.18
C ARG A 154 -6.97 -0.96 29.05
N TYR A 155 -6.57 -1.19 27.79
CA TYR A 155 -7.40 -0.93 26.60
C TYR A 155 -7.02 -1.85 25.46
N ILE A 156 -7.92 -1.99 24.50
CA ILE A 156 -7.71 -2.70 23.25
C ILE A 156 -8.00 -1.76 22.09
N THR A 157 -7.23 -1.85 21.02
CA THR A 157 -7.42 -1.04 19.80
C THR A 157 -7.79 -1.94 18.64
N THR A 158 -8.42 -1.38 17.60
CA THR A 158 -8.68 -2.09 16.34
C THR A 158 -7.41 -2.68 15.71
N ARG A 159 -6.26 -2.03 15.92
CA ARG A 159 -4.94 -2.54 15.51
C ARG A 159 -4.57 -3.81 16.26
N ILE A 160 -4.76 -3.83 17.58
CA ILE A 160 -4.50 -5.01 18.42
C ILE A 160 -5.43 -6.16 18.03
N LEU A 161 -6.71 -5.88 17.81
CA LEU A 161 -7.67 -6.87 17.33
C LEU A 161 -7.26 -7.50 15.99
N ARG A 162 -6.70 -6.71 15.10
CA ARG A 162 -6.18 -7.21 13.81
C ARG A 162 -4.90 -8.01 13.94
N ILE A 163 -3.95 -7.56 14.74
CA ILE A 163 -2.60 -8.14 14.82
C ILE A 163 -2.57 -9.37 15.72
N LEU A 164 -3.09 -9.25 16.95
CA LEU A 164 -3.03 -10.34 17.93
C LEU A 164 -4.16 -11.36 17.77
N PHE A 165 -5.35 -10.88 17.41
CA PHE A 165 -6.52 -11.76 17.26
C PHE A 165 -6.78 -12.18 15.81
N GLY A 166 -6.04 -11.64 14.83
CA GLY A 166 -6.18 -11.99 13.43
C GLY A 166 -7.53 -11.61 12.82
N LEU A 167 -8.18 -10.55 13.31
CA LEU A 167 -9.46 -10.10 12.77
C LEU A 167 -9.27 -9.31 11.46
N THR A 168 -10.24 -9.41 10.56
CA THR A 168 -10.31 -8.53 9.39
C THR A 168 -10.54 -7.08 9.83
N PRO A 169 -10.18 -6.06 9.00
CA PRO A 169 -10.48 -4.66 9.32
C PRO A 169 -11.95 -4.41 9.67
N TYR A 170 -12.85 -5.02 8.90
CA TYR A 170 -14.30 -4.93 9.15
C TYR A 170 -14.70 -5.51 10.50
N MET A 171 -14.23 -6.71 10.83
CA MET A 171 -14.53 -7.34 12.11
C MET A 171 -13.90 -6.59 13.29
N ALA A 172 -12.71 -6.05 13.13
CA ALA A 172 -12.05 -5.28 14.18
C ALA A 172 -12.72 -3.92 14.47
N GLN A 173 -13.46 -3.36 13.50
CA GLN A 173 -14.26 -2.15 13.71
C GLN A 173 -15.62 -2.44 14.35
N LYS A 174 -16.14 -3.64 14.12
CA LYS A 174 -17.44 -4.06 14.67
C LYS A 174 -17.36 -4.33 16.18
N TRP A 175 -16.20 -4.71 16.68
CA TRP A 175 -15.87 -5.01 18.08
C TRP A 175 -15.16 -3.87 18.80
#